data_e0419e52e6e402c5043d635dccc42804
#
_entry.id   e0419e52e6e402c5043d635dccc42804
#
_cell.length_a   1.000
_cell.length_b   1.000
_cell.length_c   1.000
_cell.angle_alpha   90.00
_cell.angle_beta   90.00
_cell.angle_gamma   90.00
#
_symmetry.space_group_name_H-M   'P 1'
#
loop_
_entity.id
_entity.type
_entity.pdbx_description
1 polymer ?
#
loop_
_entity_poly.entity_id
_entity_poly.type
_entity_poly.pdbx_seq_one_letter_code
_entity_poly.pdbx_strand_id
1 'polypeptide(L)'
;LGHAYSALLAYDMAMAEGGEFLLRIEDIDKSRARPAWEAQIYKDLEWLGLWWPKPVMRQSDRLSVYQERLQNLWKRQYLFSCTCSRRDVQEAASAPQEGAAPLVGPDGILYPGTCRENRSFAIGPTLPTDAALRLWMERAATMAGEIHENGKVISFTETGRGPNGETGLIAFTAEEVIQTIGDVVLARRDMGTSYHLSVVLDDAAQGVTHVVRGEDLFEATKIHVILQRLLRLPTPIYHHHRLIRDENGKRLAKRDDARALSKYRAEGATPNDIRRLVGLPVA
;
A
#
# COMPACT_ATOMS: atom_id res chain seq x y z
N LEU A 1 12.95 10.26 10.44
CA LEU A 1 13.37 9.01 11.12
C LEU A 1 12.54 7.81 10.71
N GLY A 2 11.19 7.90 10.58
CA GLY A 2 10.35 6.75 10.21
C GLY A 2 10.77 6.04 8.93
N HIS A 3 11.03 6.78 7.84
CA HIS A 3 11.53 6.20 6.58
C HIS A 3 12.92 5.59 6.71
N ALA A 4 13.79 6.20 7.54
CA ALA A 4 15.12 5.64 7.83
C ALA A 4 14.99 4.30 8.55
N TYR A 5 14.08 4.21 9.54
CA TYR A 5 13.81 2.96 10.25
C TYR A 5 13.36 1.85 9.30
N SER A 6 12.34 2.13 8.46
CA SER A 6 11.85 1.15 7.47
C SER A 6 12.96 0.68 6.54
N ALA A 7 13.77 1.61 6.01
CA ALA A 7 14.82 1.26 5.06
C ALA A 7 15.96 0.47 5.72
N LEU A 8 16.42 0.90 6.91
CA LEU A 8 17.46 0.20 7.67
C LEU A 8 17.01 -1.20 8.08
N LEU A 9 15.79 -1.34 8.59
CA LEU A 9 15.26 -2.65 8.99
C LEU A 9 15.13 -3.59 7.80
N ALA A 10 14.57 -3.12 6.68
CA ALA A 10 14.44 -3.91 5.46
C ALA A 10 15.82 -4.35 4.92
N TYR A 11 16.79 -3.46 4.96
CA TYR A 11 18.17 -3.75 4.57
C TYR A 11 18.80 -4.80 5.47
N ASP A 12 18.72 -4.62 6.78
CA ASP A 12 19.29 -5.54 7.77
C ASP A 12 18.69 -6.95 7.61
N MET A 13 17.37 -7.05 7.43
CA MET A 13 16.69 -8.31 7.20
C MET A 13 17.14 -8.98 5.89
N ALA A 14 17.25 -8.22 4.80
CA ALA A 14 17.72 -8.74 3.52
C ALA A 14 19.16 -9.26 3.62
N MET A 15 20.06 -8.52 4.25
CA MET A 15 21.46 -8.92 4.42
C MET A 15 21.62 -10.13 5.34
N ALA A 16 20.81 -10.24 6.40
CA ALA A 16 20.84 -11.39 7.31
C ALA A 16 20.47 -12.71 6.62
N GLU A 17 19.60 -12.66 5.62
CA GLU A 17 19.17 -13.82 4.82
C GLU A 17 20.00 -14.03 3.54
N GLY A 18 21.06 -13.23 3.34
CA GLY A 18 21.88 -13.27 2.11
C GLY A 18 21.12 -12.85 0.86
N GLY A 19 20.07 -12.05 1.03
CA GLY A 19 19.23 -11.54 -0.04
C GLY A 19 19.66 -10.17 -0.55
N GLU A 20 18.77 -9.52 -1.31
CA GLU A 20 18.98 -8.19 -1.89
C GLU A 20 17.96 -7.19 -1.35
N PHE A 21 18.44 -5.99 -1.00
CA PHE A 21 17.59 -4.86 -0.70
C PHE A 21 17.25 -4.11 -1.98
N LEU A 22 15.97 -4.03 -2.34
CA LEU A 22 15.50 -3.37 -3.56
C LEU A 22 14.96 -1.97 -3.26
N LEU A 23 15.30 -1.02 -4.12
CA LEU A 23 14.73 0.33 -4.09
C LEU A 23 13.81 0.54 -5.29
N ARG A 24 12.64 1.14 -5.03
CA ARG A 24 11.66 1.56 -6.05
C ARG A 24 11.24 2.99 -5.81
N ILE A 25 11.13 3.76 -6.89
CA ILE A 25 10.60 5.12 -6.85
C ILE A 25 9.10 5.10 -7.17
N GLU A 26 8.29 5.45 -6.18
CA GLU A 26 6.83 5.45 -6.28
C GLU A 26 6.34 6.86 -6.67
N ASP A 27 6.47 7.18 -7.94
CA ASP A 27 6.23 8.49 -8.54
C ASP A 27 4.99 8.55 -9.45
N ILE A 28 3.99 7.71 -9.20
CA ILE A 28 2.73 7.71 -9.96
C ILE A 28 1.97 9.04 -9.83
N ASP A 29 2.07 9.72 -8.71
CA ASP A 29 1.51 11.07 -8.52
C ASP A 29 2.50 12.13 -9.01
N LYS A 30 2.44 12.44 -10.31
CA LYS A 30 3.30 13.44 -10.95
C LYS A 30 3.15 14.85 -10.36
N SER A 31 2.03 15.15 -9.71
CA SER A 31 1.82 16.46 -9.07
C SER A 31 2.69 16.63 -7.81
N ARG A 32 3.04 15.51 -7.15
CA ARG A 32 3.85 15.46 -5.92
C ARG A 32 5.28 15.00 -6.15
N ALA A 33 5.52 14.20 -7.19
CA ALA A 33 6.87 13.76 -7.53
C ALA A 33 7.73 14.92 -8.02
N ARG A 34 8.97 15.02 -7.50
CA ARG A 34 9.96 16.03 -7.89
C ARG A 34 11.34 15.38 -8.02
N PRO A 35 12.10 15.64 -9.10
CA PRO A 35 13.45 15.08 -9.28
C PRO A 35 14.39 15.38 -8.10
N ALA A 36 14.25 16.56 -7.50
CA ALA A 36 15.06 16.94 -6.34
C ALA A 36 14.79 16.03 -5.10
N TRP A 37 13.54 15.56 -4.91
CA TRP A 37 13.22 14.64 -3.82
C TRP A 37 13.73 13.23 -4.09
N GLU A 38 13.69 12.77 -5.33
CA GLU A 38 14.30 11.50 -5.72
C GLU A 38 15.81 11.53 -5.48
N ALA A 39 16.49 12.60 -5.92
CA ALA A 39 17.92 12.78 -5.66
C ALA A 39 18.23 12.82 -4.15
N GLN A 40 17.34 13.40 -3.34
CA GLN A 40 17.49 13.41 -1.88
C GLN A 40 17.33 12.01 -1.27
N ILE A 41 16.41 11.19 -1.78
CA ILE A 41 16.22 9.79 -1.34
C ILE A 41 17.54 9.03 -1.55
N TYR A 42 18.14 9.10 -2.74
CA TYR A 42 19.41 8.41 -3.00
C TYR A 42 20.51 8.87 -2.05
N LYS A 43 20.71 10.19 -1.88
CA LYS A 43 21.70 10.76 -0.96
C LYS A 43 21.50 10.31 0.49
N ASP A 44 20.25 10.23 0.94
CA ASP A 44 19.96 9.86 2.32
C ASP A 44 20.18 8.37 2.56
N LEU A 45 19.79 7.50 1.60
CA LEU A 45 20.00 6.06 1.71
C LEU A 45 21.51 5.71 1.59
N GLU A 46 22.24 6.32 0.65
CA GLU A 46 23.68 6.14 0.51
C GLU A 46 24.43 6.61 1.76
N TRP A 47 24.03 7.75 2.36
CA TRP A 47 24.60 8.23 3.61
C TRP A 47 24.34 7.28 4.79
N LEU A 48 23.17 6.59 4.82
CA LEU A 48 22.87 5.56 5.80
C LEU A 48 23.68 4.27 5.59
N GLY A 49 24.49 4.18 4.52
CA GLY A 49 25.28 2.99 4.18
C GLY A 49 24.49 1.90 3.47
N LEU A 50 23.32 2.20 2.93
CA LEU A 50 22.51 1.25 2.21
C LEU A 50 22.92 1.15 0.74
N TRP A 51 22.93 -0.08 0.23
CA TRP A 51 23.21 -0.38 -1.16
C TRP A 51 22.03 -1.12 -1.80
N TRP A 52 21.79 -0.88 -3.09
CA TRP A 52 20.75 -1.53 -3.88
C TRP A 52 21.18 -1.71 -5.34
N PRO A 53 20.66 -2.74 -6.05
CA PRO A 53 20.95 -2.95 -7.46
C PRO A 53 20.40 -1.81 -8.34
N LYS A 54 21.05 -1.59 -9.47
CA LYS A 54 20.60 -0.63 -10.49
C LYS A 54 20.31 -1.37 -11.79
N PRO A 55 19.37 -0.86 -12.64
CA PRO A 55 18.67 0.41 -12.49
C PRO A 55 17.53 0.35 -11.46
N VAL A 56 17.23 1.49 -10.84
CA VAL A 56 16.08 1.60 -9.92
C VAL A 56 14.78 1.67 -10.71
N MET A 57 13.81 0.85 -10.36
CA MET A 57 12.48 0.86 -10.97
C MET A 57 11.72 2.14 -10.60
N ARG A 58 11.11 2.78 -11.59
CA ARG A 58 10.16 3.89 -11.39
C ARG A 58 8.76 3.48 -11.80
N GLN A 59 7.79 3.80 -10.97
CA GLN A 59 6.38 3.47 -11.26
C GLN A 59 5.83 4.28 -12.44
N SER A 60 6.27 5.52 -12.62
CA SER A 60 5.88 6.34 -13.77
C SER A 60 6.23 5.74 -15.13
N ASP A 61 7.26 4.89 -15.20
CA ASP A 61 7.68 4.21 -16.43
C ASP A 61 6.82 2.95 -16.72
N ARG A 62 5.95 2.56 -15.79
CA ARG A 62 5.18 1.32 -15.85
C ARG A 62 3.68 1.50 -16.05
N LEU A 63 3.22 2.69 -16.35
CA LEU A 63 1.78 3.01 -16.50
C LEU A 63 1.06 2.09 -17.51
N SER A 64 1.72 1.69 -18.61
CA SER A 64 1.16 0.77 -19.59
C SER A 64 0.88 -0.62 -19.01
N VAL A 65 1.76 -1.11 -18.12
CA VAL A 65 1.58 -2.39 -17.42
C VAL A 65 0.36 -2.32 -16.49
N TYR A 66 0.20 -1.22 -15.76
CA TYR A 66 -0.95 -1.04 -14.87
C TYR A 66 -2.26 -0.96 -15.66
N GLN A 67 -2.27 -0.24 -16.77
CA GLN A 67 -3.43 -0.14 -17.67
C GLN A 67 -3.82 -1.49 -18.25
N GLU A 68 -2.86 -2.31 -18.69
CA GLU A 68 -3.12 -3.66 -19.17
C GLU A 68 -3.81 -4.53 -18.11
N ARG A 69 -3.33 -4.47 -16.84
CA ARG A 69 -3.92 -5.22 -15.74
C ARG A 69 -5.30 -4.71 -15.34
N LEU A 70 -5.51 -3.39 -15.35
CA LEU A 70 -6.83 -2.79 -15.17
C LEU A 70 -7.80 -3.26 -16.26
N GLN A 71 -7.36 -3.27 -17.53
CA GLN A 71 -8.17 -3.77 -18.65
C GLN A 71 -8.57 -5.24 -18.48
N ASN A 72 -7.66 -6.07 -17.96
CA ASN A 72 -7.95 -7.47 -17.64
C ASN A 72 -8.99 -7.59 -16.52
N LEU A 73 -8.82 -6.85 -15.42
CA LEU A 73 -9.78 -6.84 -14.31
C LEU A 73 -11.15 -6.30 -14.75
N TRP A 74 -11.18 -5.29 -15.64
CA TRP A 74 -12.40 -4.74 -16.21
C TRP A 74 -13.15 -5.77 -17.04
N LYS A 75 -12.48 -6.43 -17.98
CA LYS A 75 -13.07 -7.50 -18.81
C LYS A 75 -13.63 -8.65 -17.97
N ARG A 76 -13.00 -8.95 -16.83
CA ARG A 76 -13.47 -9.97 -15.90
C ARG A 76 -14.54 -9.45 -14.92
N GLN A 77 -14.96 -8.19 -15.06
CA GLN A 77 -15.99 -7.54 -14.25
C GLN A 77 -15.65 -7.48 -12.75
N TYR A 78 -14.37 -7.33 -12.40
CA TYR A 78 -13.94 -7.05 -11.04
C TYR A 78 -13.89 -5.55 -10.72
N LEU A 79 -14.06 -4.69 -11.74
CA LEU A 79 -14.05 -3.25 -11.59
C LEU A 79 -15.40 -2.65 -11.99
N PHE A 80 -15.70 -1.50 -11.41
CA PHE A 80 -16.78 -0.61 -11.86
C PHE A 80 -16.29 0.84 -11.88
N SER A 81 -16.95 1.67 -12.68
CA SER A 81 -16.65 3.09 -12.77
C SER A 81 -17.33 3.87 -11.64
N CYS A 82 -16.63 4.88 -11.10
CA CYS A 82 -17.14 5.74 -10.05
C CYS A 82 -16.83 7.20 -10.36
N THR A 83 -17.87 8.03 -10.43
CA THR A 83 -17.76 9.47 -10.67
C THR A 83 -17.82 10.29 -9.39
N CYS A 84 -18.11 9.68 -8.23
CA CYS A 84 -18.21 10.36 -6.96
C CYS A 84 -16.95 11.16 -6.60
N SER A 85 -17.13 12.38 -6.15
CA SER A 85 -16.11 13.16 -5.45
C SER A 85 -15.93 12.62 -4.02
N ARG A 86 -14.88 13.09 -3.32
CA ARG A 86 -14.70 12.76 -1.89
C ARG A 86 -15.87 13.24 -1.05
N ARG A 87 -16.44 14.39 -1.40
CA ARG A 87 -17.59 14.97 -0.71
C ARG A 87 -18.82 14.10 -0.88
N ASP A 88 -19.11 13.62 -2.10
CA ASP A 88 -20.26 12.74 -2.37
C ASP A 88 -20.15 11.44 -1.57
N VAL A 89 -18.94 10.86 -1.47
CA VAL A 89 -18.69 9.67 -0.64
C VAL A 89 -18.94 9.96 0.83
N GLN A 90 -18.49 11.09 1.33
CA GLN A 90 -18.68 11.49 2.74
C GLN A 90 -20.15 11.73 3.06
N GLU A 91 -20.85 12.45 2.21
CA GLU A 91 -22.29 12.75 2.37
C GLU A 91 -23.11 11.46 2.34
N ALA A 92 -22.86 10.56 1.36
CA ALA A 92 -23.57 9.30 1.26
C ALA A 92 -23.26 8.34 2.43
N ALA A 93 -22.04 8.33 2.94
CA ALA A 93 -21.66 7.50 4.09
C ALA A 93 -22.25 8.01 5.42
N SER A 94 -22.60 9.28 5.50
CA SER A 94 -23.20 9.91 6.70
C SER A 94 -24.74 9.88 6.70
N ALA A 95 -25.36 9.58 5.56
CA ALA A 95 -26.81 9.67 5.38
C ALA A 95 -27.67 8.63 6.11
N PRO A 96 -27.21 7.37 6.40
CA PRO A 96 -28.09 6.32 6.91
C PRO A 96 -28.52 6.44 8.37
N GLN A 97 -27.75 7.19 9.20
CA GLN A 97 -28.06 7.35 10.63
C GLN A 97 -27.65 8.73 11.09
N GLU A 98 -28.60 9.56 11.48
CA GLU A 98 -28.36 10.86 12.06
C GLU A 98 -27.47 10.74 13.31
N GLY A 99 -26.24 11.30 13.27
CA GLY A 99 -25.28 11.28 14.37
C GLY A 99 -24.29 10.10 14.38
N ALA A 100 -24.36 9.13 13.45
CA ALA A 100 -23.35 8.07 13.35
C ALA A 100 -22.16 8.56 12.52
N ALA A 101 -20.93 8.34 13.03
CA ALA A 101 -19.72 8.62 12.26
C ALA A 101 -19.60 7.59 11.11
N PRO A 102 -19.15 8.03 9.91
CA PRO A 102 -18.89 7.12 8.81
C PRO A 102 -17.88 6.03 9.20
N LEU A 103 -18.08 4.80 8.73
CA LEU A 103 -17.10 3.74 8.90
C LEU A 103 -15.82 4.09 8.14
N VAL A 104 -14.67 3.88 8.77
CA VAL A 104 -13.35 4.20 8.24
C VAL A 104 -12.54 2.91 8.14
N GLY A 105 -12.06 2.61 6.95
CA GLY A 105 -11.14 1.50 6.67
C GLY A 105 -9.73 2.00 6.36
N PRO A 106 -8.83 1.11 5.92
CA PRO A 106 -7.43 1.44 5.65
C PRO A 106 -7.23 2.45 4.51
N ASP A 107 -8.18 2.57 3.58
CA ASP A 107 -8.15 3.53 2.46
C ASP A 107 -9.03 4.77 2.70
N GLY A 108 -9.48 4.99 3.94
CA GLY A 108 -10.34 6.09 4.36
C GLY A 108 -11.80 5.69 4.56
N ILE A 109 -12.75 6.59 4.31
CA ILE A 109 -14.18 6.30 4.48
C ILE A 109 -14.60 5.15 3.57
N LEU A 110 -15.27 4.15 4.15
CA LEU A 110 -15.82 3.03 3.40
C LEU A 110 -16.78 3.54 2.32
N TYR A 111 -16.57 3.07 1.11
CA TYR A 111 -17.39 3.49 -0.01
C TYR A 111 -18.82 2.92 0.11
N PRO A 112 -19.86 3.75 0.10
CA PRO A 112 -21.24 3.31 0.37
C PRO A 112 -21.91 2.55 -0.78
N GLY A 113 -21.22 2.36 -1.92
CA GLY A 113 -21.74 1.59 -3.05
C GLY A 113 -22.52 2.40 -4.09
N THR A 114 -22.65 3.72 -3.95
CA THR A 114 -23.51 4.60 -4.76
C THR A 114 -23.43 4.33 -6.28
N CYS A 115 -22.22 4.25 -6.86
CA CYS A 115 -22.07 3.98 -8.29
C CYS A 115 -22.19 2.49 -8.63
N ARG A 116 -22.02 1.60 -7.64
CA ARG A 116 -22.21 0.15 -7.83
C ARG A 116 -23.68 -0.21 -8.07
N GLU A 117 -24.59 0.45 -7.41
CA GLU A 117 -26.04 0.22 -7.53
C GLU A 117 -26.60 0.76 -8.84
N ASN A 118 -26.09 1.89 -9.30
CA ASN A 118 -26.48 2.52 -10.57
C ASN A 118 -25.85 1.84 -11.79
N ARG A 119 -25.70 0.52 -11.76
CA ARG A 119 -25.05 -0.28 -12.79
C ARG A 119 -25.66 -0.09 -14.18
N SER A 120 -25.18 0.85 -14.89
CA SER A 120 -24.84 0.56 -16.26
C SER A 120 -23.48 -0.14 -16.20
N PHE A 121 -23.45 -1.47 -16.12
CA PHE A 121 -22.28 -2.19 -16.61
C PHE A 121 -22.15 -1.68 -18.04
N ALA A 122 -21.37 -0.66 -18.23
CA ALA A 122 -20.86 -0.35 -19.53
C ALA A 122 -20.01 -1.58 -19.88
N ILE A 123 -20.67 -2.59 -20.43
CA ILE A 123 -20.07 -3.74 -21.10
C ILE A 123 -19.42 -3.18 -22.36
N GLY A 124 -18.57 -2.18 -22.16
CA GLY A 124 -17.71 -1.65 -23.19
C GLY A 124 -16.37 -2.38 -23.12
N PRO A 125 -15.76 -2.72 -24.26
CA PRO A 125 -14.45 -3.37 -24.29
C PRO A 125 -13.33 -2.49 -23.73
N THR A 126 -13.57 -1.19 -23.55
CA THR A 126 -12.56 -0.18 -23.16
C THR A 126 -12.79 0.35 -21.75
N LEU A 127 -11.68 0.63 -21.05
CA LEU A 127 -11.71 1.28 -19.74
C LEU A 127 -12.27 2.72 -19.87
N PRO A 128 -13.16 3.15 -18.97
CA PRO A 128 -13.53 4.56 -18.86
C PRO A 128 -12.30 5.41 -18.48
N THR A 129 -12.16 6.56 -19.12
CA THR A 129 -11.04 7.52 -18.86
C THR A 129 -11.45 8.70 -18.00
N ASP A 130 -12.76 8.91 -17.82
CA ASP A 130 -13.36 10.05 -17.13
C ASP A 130 -13.85 9.74 -15.71
N ALA A 131 -13.68 8.51 -15.25
CA ALA A 131 -14.11 8.03 -13.95
C ALA A 131 -12.95 7.34 -13.19
N ALA A 132 -13.05 7.30 -11.88
CA ALA A 132 -12.23 6.40 -11.08
C ALA A 132 -12.70 4.95 -11.27
N LEU A 133 -11.78 3.99 -11.19
CA LEU A 133 -12.12 2.57 -11.22
C LEU A 133 -11.99 2.00 -9.80
N ARG A 134 -13.08 1.43 -9.30
CA ARG A 134 -13.09 0.75 -8.00
C ARG A 134 -13.12 -0.75 -8.17
N LEU A 135 -12.42 -1.44 -7.27
CA LEU A 135 -12.52 -2.88 -7.10
C LEU A 135 -13.88 -3.22 -6.50
N TRP A 136 -14.65 -4.09 -7.13
CA TRP A 136 -15.83 -4.67 -6.51
C TRP A 136 -15.40 -5.72 -5.51
N MET A 137 -15.29 -5.28 -4.24
CA MET A 137 -14.67 -6.08 -3.16
C MET A 137 -15.37 -7.41 -2.94
N GLU A 138 -16.71 -7.43 -2.92
CA GLU A 138 -17.49 -8.64 -2.74
C GLU A 138 -17.10 -9.73 -3.75
N ARG A 139 -17.07 -9.38 -5.03
CA ARG A 139 -16.72 -10.31 -6.10
C ARG A 139 -15.25 -10.70 -6.04
N ALA A 140 -14.38 -9.74 -5.77
CA ALA A 140 -12.95 -9.93 -5.71
C ALA A 140 -12.54 -10.85 -4.56
N ALA A 141 -13.03 -10.59 -3.36
CA ALA A 141 -12.70 -11.38 -2.16
C ALA A 141 -13.28 -12.79 -2.23
N THR A 142 -14.52 -12.94 -2.74
CA THR A 142 -15.13 -14.25 -2.94
C THR A 142 -14.32 -15.13 -3.89
N MET A 143 -13.72 -14.54 -4.94
CA MET A 143 -12.88 -15.27 -5.90
C MET A 143 -11.46 -15.52 -5.39
N ALA A 144 -10.94 -14.65 -4.52
CA ALA A 144 -9.60 -14.79 -3.95
C ALA A 144 -9.52 -15.85 -2.84
N GLY A 145 -10.65 -16.18 -2.20
CA GLY A 145 -10.70 -17.14 -1.10
C GLY A 145 -10.46 -18.58 -1.54
N GLU A 146 -9.66 -19.31 -0.77
CA GLU A 146 -9.48 -20.76 -0.86
C GLU A 146 -10.53 -21.47 -0.02
N ILE A 147 -10.97 -22.64 -0.49
CA ILE A 147 -11.98 -23.43 0.22
C ILE A 147 -11.31 -24.20 1.36
N HIS A 148 -11.76 -23.97 2.57
CA HIS A 148 -11.41 -24.70 3.79
C HIS A 148 -12.66 -25.32 4.40
N GLU A 149 -12.52 -26.19 5.39
CA GLU A 149 -13.64 -26.85 6.09
C GLU A 149 -14.65 -25.84 6.67
N ASN A 150 -14.15 -24.67 7.12
CA ASN A 150 -14.94 -23.59 7.72
C ASN A 150 -15.30 -22.45 6.76
N GLY A 151 -15.25 -22.70 5.44
CA GLY A 151 -15.57 -21.69 4.43
C GLY A 151 -14.35 -21.21 3.64
N LYS A 152 -14.53 -20.11 2.89
CA LYS A 152 -13.44 -19.53 2.09
C LYS A 152 -12.60 -18.58 2.92
N VAL A 153 -11.30 -18.84 2.97
CA VAL A 153 -10.32 -18.07 3.71
C VAL A 153 -9.25 -17.52 2.78
N ILE A 154 -8.80 -16.32 3.05
CA ILE A 154 -7.66 -15.65 2.41
C ILE A 154 -6.60 -15.48 3.50
N SER A 155 -5.33 -15.73 3.18
CA SER A 155 -4.28 -15.63 4.19
C SER A 155 -2.96 -15.11 3.64
N PHE A 156 -2.13 -14.57 4.54
CA PHE A 156 -0.73 -14.21 4.30
C PHE A 156 0.11 -14.49 5.54
N THR A 157 1.43 -14.54 5.37
CA THR A 157 2.37 -14.72 6.48
C THR A 157 2.88 -13.38 6.97
N GLU A 158 2.81 -13.15 8.29
CA GLU A 158 3.31 -11.99 9.01
C GLU A 158 4.45 -12.41 9.94
N THR A 159 5.63 -11.81 9.78
CA THR A 159 6.82 -12.08 10.63
C THR A 159 7.14 -10.97 11.62
N GLY A 160 6.53 -9.80 11.41
CA GLY A 160 6.56 -8.70 12.37
C GLY A 160 5.34 -8.73 13.30
N ARG A 161 4.68 -7.58 13.45
CA ARG A 161 3.46 -7.47 14.26
C ARG A 161 2.47 -6.48 13.67
N GLY A 162 1.20 -6.87 13.61
CA GLY A 162 0.09 -5.97 13.36
C GLY A 162 -0.19 -5.06 14.57
N PRO A 163 -1.12 -4.09 14.41
CA PRO A 163 -1.40 -3.07 15.43
C PRO A 163 -1.93 -3.62 16.75
N ASN A 164 -2.54 -4.82 16.77
CA ASN A 164 -3.01 -5.50 17.99
C ASN A 164 -2.11 -6.69 18.38
N GLY A 165 -0.90 -6.77 17.81
CA GLY A 165 0.06 -7.83 18.10
C GLY A 165 -0.07 -9.07 17.22
N GLU A 166 -0.86 -9.02 16.15
CA GLU A 166 -1.04 -10.11 15.19
C GLU A 166 0.29 -10.51 14.54
N THR A 167 0.54 -11.83 14.44
CA THR A 167 1.74 -12.41 13.83
C THR A 167 1.47 -13.84 13.36
N GLY A 168 2.38 -14.41 12.58
CA GLY A 168 2.24 -15.76 12.02
C GLY A 168 1.33 -15.81 10.79
N LEU A 169 0.49 -16.81 10.68
CA LEU A 169 -0.49 -16.92 9.59
C LEU A 169 -1.70 -16.05 9.90
N ILE A 170 -1.86 -14.98 9.17
CA ILE A 170 -3.01 -14.09 9.26
C ILE A 170 -4.06 -14.55 8.26
N ALA A 171 -5.23 -14.90 8.77
CA ALA A 171 -6.36 -15.38 7.98
C ALA A 171 -7.55 -14.43 8.12
N PHE A 172 -8.27 -14.19 7.02
CA PHE A 172 -9.46 -13.33 6.97
C PHE A 172 -10.47 -13.84 5.95
N THR A 173 -11.71 -13.43 6.06
CA THR A 173 -12.80 -13.85 5.18
C THR A 173 -13.18 -12.77 4.18
N ALA A 174 -13.91 -13.17 3.14
CA ALA A 174 -14.49 -12.22 2.18
C ALA A 174 -15.46 -11.25 2.88
N GLU A 175 -16.28 -11.77 3.81
CA GLU A 175 -17.25 -10.96 4.55
C GLU A 175 -16.55 -9.88 5.40
N GLU A 176 -15.46 -10.23 6.08
CA GLU A 176 -14.67 -9.29 6.88
C GLU A 176 -14.20 -8.10 6.02
N VAL A 177 -13.57 -8.36 4.87
CA VAL A 177 -13.05 -7.26 4.02
C VAL A 177 -14.15 -6.45 3.34
N ILE A 178 -15.31 -7.06 3.06
CA ILE A 178 -16.46 -6.31 2.55
C ILE A 178 -16.94 -5.29 3.59
N GLN A 179 -16.98 -5.69 4.86
CA GLN A 179 -17.48 -4.86 5.96
C GLN A 179 -16.48 -3.84 6.47
N THR A 180 -15.17 -4.17 6.45
CA THR A 180 -14.12 -3.33 7.05
C THR A 180 -13.31 -2.50 6.06
N ILE A 181 -13.29 -2.88 4.78
CA ILE A 181 -12.50 -2.23 3.73
C ILE A 181 -13.41 -1.68 2.61
N GLY A 182 -14.35 -2.51 2.11
CA GLY A 182 -15.24 -2.13 1.03
C GLY A 182 -14.55 -1.96 -0.34
N ASP A 183 -15.21 -1.24 -1.24
CA ASP A 183 -14.75 -1.05 -2.63
C ASP A 183 -13.66 0.02 -2.72
N VAL A 184 -12.42 -0.39 -2.93
CA VAL A 184 -11.25 0.49 -2.99
C VAL A 184 -10.97 0.99 -4.42
N VAL A 185 -10.31 2.15 -4.54
CA VAL A 185 -9.94 2.73 -5.83
C VAL A 185 -8.67 2.05 -6.35
N LEU A 186 -8.74 1.43 -7.54
CA LEU A 186 -7.60 0.86 -8.25
C LEU A 186 -7.05 1.73 -9.38
N ALA A 187 -7.86 2.67 -9.88
CA ALA A 187 -7.35 3.70 -10.78
C ALA A 187 -8.04 5.04 -10.50
N ARG A 188 -7.24 6.08 -10.34
CA ARG A 188 -7.70 7.45 -10.22
C ARG A 188 -7.70 8.11 -11.60
N ARG A 189 -8.60 9.03 -11.84
CA ARG A 189 -8.69 9.77 -13.12
C ARG A 189 -7.41 10.49 -13.50
N ASP A 190 -6.75 11.07 -12.49
CA ASP A 190 -5.56 11.90 -12.63
C ASP A 190 -4.23 11.12 -12.71
N MET A 191 -4.22 9.86 -12.26
CA MET A 191 -3.01 9.04 -12.16
C MET A 191 -3.04 7.76 -13.01
N GLY A 192 -4.20 7.33 -13.48
CA GLY A 192 -4.37 6.11 -14.28
C GLY A 192 -4.12 4.80 -13.52
N THR A 193 -3.78 4.87 -12.25
CA THR A 193 -3.53 3.74 -11.34
C THR A 193 -3.75 4.15 -9.88
N SER A 194 -3.48 3.25 -8.95
CA SER A 194 -3.44 3.52 -7.50
C SER A 194 -2.22 2.84 -6.87
N TYR A 195 -1.89 3.26 -5.64
CA TYR A 195 -0.88 2.61 -4.81
C TYR A 195 -1.10 1.08 -4.72
N HIS A 196 -2.31 0.65 -4.39
CA HIS A 196 -2.61 -0.78 -4.19
C HIS A 196 -2.32 -1.65 -5.41
N LEU A 197 -2.68 -1.16 -6.62
CA LEU A 197 -2.42 -1.91 -7.84
C LEU A 197 -0.95 -1.89 -8.22
N SER A 198 -0.32 -0.71 -8.14
CA SER A 198 1.07 -0.54 -8.57
C SER A 198 2.03 -1.37 -7.74
N VAL A 199 1.92 -1.33 -6.40
CA VAL A 199 2.85 -2.06 -5.53
C VAL A 199 2.79 -3.57 -5.73
N VAL A 200 1.61 -4.18 -5.87
CA VAL A 200 1.51 -5.64 -6.04
C VAL A 200 2.06 -6.11 -7.39
N LEU A 201 1.89 -5.31 -8.43
CA LEU A 201 2.44 -5.61 -9.77
C LEU A 201 3.95 -5.46 -9.81
N ASP A 202 4.47 -4.45 -9.12
CA ASP A 202 5.89 -4.13 -9.10
C ASP A 202 6.66 -5.07 -8.19
N ASP A 203 6.11 -5.42 -7.03
CA ASP A 203 6.69 -6.42 -6.14
C ASP A 203 6.84 -7.76 -6.87
N ALA A 204 5.81 -8.20 -7.58
CA ALA A 204 5.87 -9.42 -8.38
C ALA A 204 6.89 -9.31 -9.53
N ALA A 205 6.96 -8.16 -10.22
CA ALA A 205 7.90 -7.95 -11.33
C ALA A 205 9.38 -7.90 -10.86
N GLN A 206 9.63 -7.42 -9.65
CA GLN A 206 10.95 -7.39 -9.03
C GLN A 206 11.30 -8.69 -8.28
N GLY A 207 10.38 -9.65 -8.18
CA GLY A 207 10.59 -10.89 -7.45
C GLY A 207 10.70 -10.68 -5.93
N VAL A 208 10.03 -9.65 -5.39
CA VAL A 208 10.04 -9.35 -3.96
C VAL A 208 9.45 -10.53 -3.18
N THR A 209 10.25 -11.08 -2.28
CA THR A 209 9.87 -12.18 -1.40
C THR A 209 9.40 -11.72 -0.02
N HIS A 210 9.89 -10.55 0.44
CA HIS A 210 9.58 -9.97 1.73
C HIS A 210 9.25 -8.49 1.59
N VAL A 211 8.13 -8.06 2.18
CA VAL A 211 7.70 -6.66 2.23
C VAL A 211 7.82 -6.17 3.66
N VAL A 212 8.74 -5.22 3.91
CA VAL A 212 8.96 -4.63 5.23
C VAL A 212 8.37 -3.22 5.25
N ARG A 213 7.42 -2.94 6.16
CA ARG A 213 6.72 -1.64 6.20
C ARG A 213 6.08 -1.35 7.56
N GLY A 214 5.58 -0.14 7.74
CA GLY A 214 4.91 0.25 8.98
C GLY A 214 3.59 -0.47 9.25
N GLU A 215 3.29 -0.73 10.52
CA GLU A 215 2.05 -1.37 10.98
C GLU A 215 0.76 -0.63 10.58
N ASP A 216 0.87 0.65 10.20
CA ASP A 216 -0.25 1.45 9.67
C ASP A 216 -0.76 0.95 8.31
N LEU A 217 0.00 0.08 7.63
CA LEU A 217 -0.40 -0.57 6.39
C LEU A 217 -0.87 -2.02 6.59
N PHE A 218 -0.98 -2.49 7.82
CA PHE A 218 -1.35 -3.88 8.11
C PHE A 218 -2.71 -4.25 7.51
N GLU A 219 -3.75 -3.48 7.77
CA GLU A 219 -5.09 -3.72 7.21
C GLU A 219 -5.13 -3.59 5.68
N ALA A 220 -4.31 -2.69 5.10
CA ALA A 220 -4.19 -2.56 3.64
C ALA A 220 -3.55 -3.80 2.98
N THR A 221 -2.86 -4.65 3.74
CA THR A 221 -2.30 -5.92 3.26
C THR A 221 -3.39 -6.85 2.72
N LYS A 222 -4.57 -6.85 3.33
CA LYS A 222 -5.71 -7.67 2.88
C LYS A 222 -6.11 -7.31 1.43
N ILE A 223 -6.08 -6.02 1.08
CA ILE A 223 -6.32 -5.55 -0.31
C ILE A 223 -5.24 -6.11 -1.26
N HIS A 224 -3.98 -6.03 -0.85
CA HIS A 224 -2.85 -6.48 -1.67
C HIS A 224 -2.92 -8.00 -1.91
N VAL A 225 -3.21 -8.78 -0.90
CA VAL A 225 -3.34 -10.24 -1.02
C VAL A 225 -4.50 -10.63 -1.95
N ILE A 226 -5.66 -9.96 -1.86
CA ILE A 226 -6.77 -10.16 -2.78
C ILE A 226 -6.34 -9.88 -4.22
N LEU A 227 -5.66 -8.75 -4.46
CA LEU A 227 -5.16 -8.38 -5.80
C LEU A 227 -4.13 -9.39 -6.32
N GLN A 228 -3.19 -9.83 -5.48
CA GLN A 228 -2.20 -10.85 -5.85
C GLN A 228 -2.89 -12.14 -6.31
N ARG A 229 -3.89 -12.62 -5.58
CA ARG A 229 -4.63 -13.83 -5.96
C ARG A 229 -5.44 -13.64 -7.25
N LEU A 230 -6.16 -12.53 -7.40
CA LEU A 230 -6.92 -12.22 -8.63
C LEU A 230 -6.04 -12.14 -9.87
N LEU A 231 -4.83 -11.61 -9.71
CA LEU A 231 -3.86 -11.40 -10.77
C LEU A 231 -2.90 -12.58 -10.94
N ARG A 232 -3.04 -13.62 -10.10
CA ARG A 232 -2.17 -14.82 -10.05
C ARG A 232 -0.69 -14.45 -9.85
N LEU A 233 -0.45 -13.52 -8.93
CA LEU A 233 0.88 -13.08 -8.52
C LEU A 233 1.29 -13.82 -7.24
N PRO A 234 2.59 -13.97 -6.97
CA PRO A 234 3.06 -14.47 -5.68
C PRO A 234 2.64 -13.55 -4.55
N THR A 235 2.32 -14.12 -3.39
CA THR A 235 2.10 -13.36 -2.15
C THR A 235 3.40 -13.37 -1.36
N PRO A 236 4.05 -12.21 -1.13
CA PRO A 236 5.27 -12.13 -0.33
C PRO A 236 4.97 -12.39 1.16
N ILE A 237 6.01 -12.67 1.91
CA ILE A 237 5.99 -12.61 3.38
C ILE A 237 5.96 -11.14 3.77
N TYR A 238 5.08 -10.77 4.72
CA TYR A 238 5.00 -9.42 5.24
C TYR A 238 5.71 -9.31 6.59
N HIS A 239 6.34 -8.18 6.82
CA HIS A 239 6.94 -7.81 8.09
C HIS A 239 6.51 -6.39 8.45
N HIS A 240 5.47 -6.29 9.27
CA HIS A 240 5.03 -4.99 9.76
C HIS A 240 5.81 -4.61 11.00
N HIS A 241 6.34 -3.41 10.99
CA HIS A 241 7.13 -2.86 12.08
C HIS A 241 6.39 -1.70 12.77
N ARG A 242 6.76 -1.45 14.04
CA ARG A 242 6.25 -0.33 14.82
C ARG A 242 6.46 1.02 14.11
N LEU A 243 5.59 1.97 14.37
CA LEU A 243 5.79 3.36 13.93
C LEU A 243 6.74 4.09 14.87
N ILE A 244 7.65 4.88 14.30
CA ILE A 244 8.49 5.77 15.08
C ILE A 244 7.67 6.98 15.52
N ARG A 245 7.63 7.20 16.83
CA ARG A 245 6.85 8.26 17.46
C ARG A 245 7.80 9.21 18.21
N ASP A 246 7.38 10.45 18.43
CA ASP A 246 8.08 11.41 19.28
C ASP A 246 7.85 11.11 20.77
N GLU A 247 8.44 11.92 21.63
CA GLU A 247 8.33 11.80 23.10
C GLU A 247 6.89 11.95 23.62
N ASN A 248 6.01 12.59 22.82
CA ASN A 248 4.60 12.77 23.14
C ASN A 248 3.72 11.64 22.54
N GLY A 249 4.33 10.60 21.96
CA GLY A 249 3.62 9.49 21.33
C GLY A 249 3.03 9.84 19.95
N LYS A 250 3.28 11.01 19.39
CA LYS A 250 2.80 11.41 18.08
C LYS A 250 3.68 10.79 16.98
N ARG A 251 3.04 10.25 15.93
CA ARG A 251 3.77 9.72 14.77
C ARG A 251 4.61 10.82 14.11
N LEU A 252 5.88 10.52 13.84
CA LEU A 252 6.76 11.41 13.10
C LEU A 252 6.39 11.41 11.61
N ALA A 253 5.47 12.30 11.22
CA ALA A 253 5.01 12.48 9.84
C ALA A 253 5.55 13.78 9.24
N LYS A 254 5.71 13.84 7.91
CA LYS A 254 6.22 15.01 7.17
C LYS A 254 5.44 16.32 7.46
N ARG A 255 4.19 16.24 7.90
CA ARG A 255 3.33 17.40 8.18
C ARG A 255 3.57 18.03 9.55
N ASP A 256 4.28 17.31 10.44
CA ASP A 256 4.43 17.67 11.86
C ASP A 256 5.89 18.01 12.20
N ASP A 257 6.59 18.71 11.31
CA ASP A 257 7.99 19.14 11.52
C ASP A 257 8.98 17.97 11.74
N ALA A 258 8.64 16.79 11.23
CA ALA A 258 9.53 15.63 11.29
C ALA A 258 10.85 15.96 10.61
N ARG A 259 11.89 16.03 11.42
CA ARG A 259 13.24 16.43 11.03
C ARG A 259 13.75 15.56 9.88
N ALA A 260 14.08 16.18 8.74
CA ALA A 260 14.65 15.47 7.61
C ALA A 260 16.04 14.88 7.96
N LEU A 261 16.41 13.74 7.36
CA LEU A 261 17.74 13.12 7.58
C LEU A 261 18.87 14.08 7.23
N SER A 262 18.69 14.92 6.21
CA SER A 262 19.65 15.96 5.83
C SER A 262 19.98 16.92 6.97
N LYS A 263 19.02 17.20 7.87
CA LYS A 263 19.26 18.07 9.02
C LYS A 263 20.10 17.38 10.10
N TYR A 264 19.84 16.10 10.39
CA TYR A 264 20.70 15.31 11.30
C TYR A 264 22.14 15.26 10.78
N ARG A 265 22.30 14.98 9.48
CA ARG A 265 23.61 14.97 8.83
C ARG A 265 24.31 16.32 8.91
N ALA A 266 23.62 17.44 8.67
CA ALA A 266 24.19 18.79 8.76
C ALA A 266 24.64 19.16 10.18
N GLU A 267 24.03 18.56 11.21
CA GLU A 267 24.40 18.72 12.63
C GLU A 267 25.49 17.74 13.09
N GLY A 268 26.07 16.95 12.16
CA GLY A 268 27.16 16.05 12.45
C GLY A 268 26.77 14.66 12.94
N ALA A 269 25.47 14.30 12.86
CA ALA A 269 25.03 12.94 13.22
C ALA A 269 25.62 11.91 12.22
N THR A 270 25.94 10.74 12.73
CA THR A 270 26.40 9.58 11.96
C THR A 270 25.24 8.62 11.64
N PRO A 271 25.38 7.68 10.70
CA PRO A 271 24.43 6.61 10.48
C PRO A 271 24.12 5.81 11.76
N ASN A 272 25.13 5.56 12.60
CA ASN A 272 24.98 4.86 13.87
C ASN A 272 24.15 5.66 14.88
N ASP A 273 24.20 6.99 14.85
CA ASP A 273 23.32 7.81 15.69
C ASP A 273 21.87 7.68 15.25
N ILE A 274 21.62 7.63 13.92
CA ILE A 274 20.26 7.36 13.41
C ILE A 274 19.77 5.98 13.85
N ARG A 275 20.62 4.93 13.77
CA ARG A 275 20.25 3.58 14.24
C ARG A 275 19.88 3.60 15.74
N ARG A 276 20.67 4.25 16.58
CA ARG A 276 20.33 4.41 18.02
C ARG A 276 19.00 5.13 18.23
N LEU A 277 18.79 6.24 17.52
CA LEU A 277 17.54 7.03 17.62
C LEU A 277 16.29 6.23 17.25
N VAL A 278 16.40 5.30 16.33
CA VAL A 278 15.28 4.45 15.92
C VAL A 278 15.26 3.08 16.61
N GLY A 279 16.22 2.80 17.50
CA GLY A 279 16.29 1.57 18.29
C GLY A 279 16.73 0.35 17.49
N LEU A 280 17.58 0.53 16.48
CA LEU A 280 18.22 -0.55 15.73
C LEU A 280 19.65 -0.78 16.25
N PRO A 281 20.19 -2.02 16.11
CA PRO A 281 21.58 -2.28 16.40
C PRO A 281 22.51 -1.37 15.60
N VAL A 282 23.62 -0.95 16.20
CA VAL A 282 24.69 -0.25 15.49
C VAL A 282 25.48 -1.25 14.65
N ALA A 283 25.86 -0.85 13.45
CA ALA A 283 26.66 -1.66 12.53
C ALA A 283 28.15 -1.55 12.88
#